data_f69572586898506a119e4c0b420f9fe7
#
_entry.id   f69572586898506a119e4c0b420f9fe7
#
_cell.length_a   1.000
_cell.length_b   1.000
_cell.length_c   1.000
_cell.angle_alpha   90.00
_cell.angle_beta   90.00
_cell.angle_gamma   90.00
#
_symmetry.space_group_name_H-M   'P 1'
#
loop_
_entity.id
_entity.type
_entity.pdbx_description
1 polymer ?
#
loop_
_entity_poly.entity_id
_entity_poly.type
_entity_poly.pdbx_seq_one_letter_code
_entity_poly.pdbx_strand_id
1 'polypeptide(L)'
;MEHPVLARILREGFVPLGWFGPQDMGEAKFVLLIGNAGPTMFRRFAREGGGMLDEWTRKMVDQMARDLGAKAVYPFDQPFLPFQQWARAAGAGHVSPLGLNIHPIYGLWHAYRAALLFPAVFDLPAQSPGAHPCEACAGKPCLSACPVSAFDGRKYDVAACVSHLNQKNDCMDGGCKARLACPIGKAYTYELPQTQFHMRAFKAAHKDEL
;
A
#
# COMPACT_ATOMS: atom_id res chain seq x y z
N MET A 1 22.15 -13.32 8.08
CA MET A 1 22.45 -11.87 7.98
C MET A 1 21.44 -11.24 7.05
N GLU A 2 20.90 -10.09 7.40
CA GLU A 2 19.93 -9.39 6.56
C GLU A 2 20.63 -8.80 5.32
N HIS A 3 20.01 -8.94 4.16
CA HIS A 3 20.59 -8.47 2.90
C HIS A 3 20.74 -6.93 2.93
N PRO A 4 21.90 -6.35 2.53
CA PRO A 4 22.18 -4.91 2.66
C PRO A 4 21.12 -3.99 2.04
N VAL A 5 20.53 -4.38 0.91
CA VAL A 5 19.44 -3.63 0.25
C VAL A 5 18.21 -3.57 1.16
N LEU A 6 17.81 -4.70 1.77
CA LEU A 6 16.66 -4.74 2.68
C LEU A 6 16.91 -3.91 3.94
N ALA A 7 18.10 -4.03 4.53
CA ALA A 7 18.50 -3.24 5.69
C ALA A 7 18.48 -1.72 5.40
N ARG A 8 18.88 -1.31 4.19
CA ARG A 8 18.84 0.11 3.77
C ARG A 8 17.40 0.62 3.70
N ILE A 9 16.47 -0.16 3.15
CA ILE A 9 15.05 0.17 3.03
C ILE A 9 14.41 0.34 4.41
N LEU A 10 14.66 -0.63 5.32
CA LEU A 10 14.09 -0.62 6.66
C LEU A 10 14.57 0.56 7.50
N ARG A 11 15.83 0.96 7.37
CA ARG A 11 16.38 2.15 8.07
C ARG A 11 15.67 3.45 7.70
N GLU A 12 15.15 3.55 6.47
CA GLU A 12 14.36 4.71 6.03
C GLU A 12 12.88 4.65 6.45
N GLY A 13 12.48 3.59 7.16
CA GLY A 13 11.10 3.39 7.61
C GLY A 13 10.17 2.80 6.56
N PHE A 14 10.69 2.48 5.38
CA PHE A 14 9.98 1.67 4.39
C PHE A 14 10.11 0.18 4.69
N VAL A 15 9.24 -0.61 4.06
CA VAL A 15 9.31 -2.08 4.13
C VAL A 15 9.38 -2.66 2.72
N PRO A 16 10.11 -3.77 2.51
CA PRO A 16 9.99 -4.54 1.29
C PRO A 16 8.60 -5.19 1.22
N LEU A 17 7.93 -5.04 0.10
CA LEU A 17 6.58 -5.56 -0.14
C LEU A 17 6.57 -6.57 -1.29
N GLY A 18 7.69 -7.26 -1.52
CA GLY A 18 7.83 -8.29 -2.50
C GLY A 18 8.81 -7.96 -3.63
N TRP A 19 9.28 -8.99 -4.32
CA TRP A 19 10.21 -8.86 -5.44
C TRP A 19 10.03 -9.96 -6.47
N PHE A 20 10.45 -9.68 -7.70
CA PHE A 20 10.37 -10.63 -8.81
C PHE A 20 11.37 -10.28 -9.92
N GLY A 21 11.68 -11.26 -10.78
CA GLY A 21 12.40 -11.03 -12.03
C GLY A 21 11.41 -10.64 -13.13
N PRO A 22 11.48 -9.43 -13.70
CA PRO A 22 10.59 -9.03 -14.78
C PRO A 22 10.97 -9.70 -16.12
N GLN A 23 9.98 -9.92 -17.00
CA GLN A 23 10.24 -10.43 -18.34
C GLN A 23 10.50 -9.32 -19.37
N ASP A 24 9.81 -8.17 -19.26
CA ASP A 24 9.85 -7.08 -20.24
C ASP A 24 9.91 -5.70 -19.56
N MET A 25 11.00 -5.41 -18.85
CA MET A 25 11.21 -4.11 -18.20
C MET A 25 12.58 -3.50 -18.58
N GLY A 26 12.95 -3.61 -19.86
CA GLY A 26 14.22 -3.06 -20.35
C GLY A 26 15.44 -3.69 -19.69
N GLU A 27 16.35 -2.87 -19.13
CA GLU A 27 17.56 -3.35 -18.48
C GLU A 27 17.33 -3.92 -17.06
N ALA A 28 16.11 -3.77 -16.51
CA ALA A 28 15.82 -4.27 -15.18
C ALA A 28 15.75 -5.80 -15.15
N LYS A 29 16.58 -6.41 -14.31
CA LYS A 29 16.61 -7.85 -14.06
C LYS A 29 15.95 -8.24 -12.74
N PHE A 30 15.69 -7.27 -11.89
CA PHE A 30 15.09 -7.47 -10.57
C PHE A 30 14.26 -6.26 -10.18
N VAL A 31 13.04 -6.50 -9.71
CA VAL A 31 12.11 -5.49 -9.23
C VAL A 31 11.81 -5.74 -7.77
N LEU A 32 12.03 -4.75 -6.94
CA LEU A 32 11.73 -4.77 -5.52
C LEU A 32 10.66 -3.74 -5.20
N LEU A 33 9.48 -4.20 -4.82
CA LEU A 33 8.39 -3.33 -4.37
C LEU A 33 8.65 -2.88 -2.94
N ILE A 34 8.55 -1.59 -2.70
CA ILE A 34 8.70 -1.01 -1.37
C ILE A 34 7.51 -0.13 -1.03
N GLY A 35 7.26 0.00 0.26
CA GLY A 35 6.18 0.85 0.73
C GLY A 35 6.14 1.01 2.23
N ASN A 36 4.98 1.34 2.75
CA ASN A 36 4.76 1.35 4.19
C ASN A 36 3.95 0.13 4.64
N ALA A 37 4.22 -0.33 5.86
CA ALA A 37 3.34 -1.19 6.63
C ALA A 37 3.20 -0.59 8.04
N GLY A 38 1.96 -0.40 8.47
CA GLY A 38 1.70 0.29 9.73
C GLY A 38 2.15 1.75 9.75
N PRO A 39 2.40 2.32 10.96
CA PRO A 39 2.59 3.76 11.14
C PRO A 39 4.02 4.25 11.00
N THR A 40 5.04 3.39 10.93
CA THR A 40 6.45 3.77 11.08
C THR A 40 6.90 4.83 10.05
N MET A 41 6.65 4.58 8.78
CA MET A 41 7.00 5.52 7.70
C MET A 41 6.24 6.84 7.87
N PHE A 42 4.94 6.78 8.18
CA PHE A 42 4.11 7.97 8.31
C PHE A 42 4.52 8.85 9.50
N ARG A 43 4.93 8.25 10.63
CA ARG A 43 5.49 8.99 11.77
C ARG A 43 6.74 9.77 11.37
N ARG A 44 7.60 9.19 10.53
CA ARG A 44 8.77 9.88 10.00
C ARG A 44 8.36 11.04 9.10
N PHE A 45 7.50 10.80 8.13
CA PHE A 45 6.94 11.84 7.26
C PHE A 45 6.37 13.02 8.06
N ALA A 46 5.56 12.75 9.08
CA ALA A 46 4.97 13.77 9.93
C ALA A 46 6.02 14.57 10.72
N ARG A 47 7.06 13.90 11.25
CA ARG A 47 8.16 14.56 11.98
C ARG A 47 9.04 15.43 11.08
N GLU A 48 9.15 15.10 9.81
CA GLU A 48 9.90 15.87 8.82
C GLU A 48 9.08 17.01 8.19
N GLY A 49 7.95 17.38 8.79
CA GLY A 49 7.12 18.53 8.40
C GLY A 49 5.87 18.17 7.60
N GLY A 50 5.67 16.92 7.25
CA GLY A 50 4.48 16.49 6.48
C GLY A 50 4.44 17.07 5.06
N GLY A 51 3.28 17.52 4.62
CA GLY A 51 3.06 18.08 3.28
C GLY A 51 2.51 17.07 2.28
N MET A 52 3.03 17.06 1.06
CA MET A 52 2.63 16.11 0.02
C MET A 52 3.38 14.79 0.19
N LEU A 53 2.66 13.73 0.55
CA LEU A 53 3.27 12.42 0.84
C LEU A 53 4.02 11.84 -0.37
N ASP A 54 3.51 12.06 -1.58
CA ASP A 54 4.13 11.53 -2.80
C ASP A 54 5.43 12.27 -3.13
N GLU A 55 5.51 13.58 -2.93
CA GLU A 55 6.74 14.36 -3.09
C GLU A 55 7.79 13.96 -2.06
N TRP A 56 7.39 13.83 -0.79
CA TRP A 56 8.26 13.34 0.27
C TRP A 56 8.78 11.92 -0.05
N THR A 57 7.88 11.02 -0.49
CA THR A 57 8.26 9.67 -0.89
C THR A 57 9.29 9.69 -2.01
N ARG A 58 9.07 10.48 -3.05
CA ARG A 58 10.00 10.62 -4.19
C ARG A 58 11.38 11.07 -3.71
N LYS A 59 11.45 12.14 -2.90
CA LYS A 59 12.71 12.65 -2.34
C LYS A 59 13.49 11.57 -1.60
N MET A 60 12.81 10.81 -0.73
CA MET A 60 13.44 9.77 0.08
C MET A 60 13.88 8.58 -0.76
N VAL A 61 13.04 8.14 -1.67
CA VAL A 61 13.29 6.93 -2.46
C VAL A 61 14.29 7.19 -3.58
N ASP A 62 14.28 8.36 -4.23
CA ASP A 62 15.28 8.70 -5.26
C ASP A 62 16.71 8.71 -4.68
N GLN A 63 16.87 9.23 -3.45
CA GLN A 63 18.17 9.18 -2.79
C GLN A 63 18.59 7.73 -2.51
N MET A 64 17.66 6.94 -1.95
CA MET A 64 17.92 5.53 -1.65
C MET A 64 18.22 4.72 -2.92
N ALA A 65 17.51 4.97 -4.02
CA ALA A 65 17.72 4.31 -5.30
C ALA A 65 19.11 4.60 -5.86
N ARG A 66 19.55 5.87 -5.83
CA ARG A 66 20.94 6.25 -6.22
C ARG A 66 21.98 5.50 -5.40
N ASP A 67 21.81 5.48 -4.08
CA ASP A 67 22.76 4.81 -3.16
C ASP A 67 22.85 3.30 -3.43
N LEU A 68 21.76 2.70 -3.91
CA LEU A 68 21.65 1.26 -4.17
C LEU A 68 21.92 0.87 -5.63
N GLY A 69 22.18 1.83 -6.52
CA GLY A 69 22.36 1.56 -7.95
C GLY A 69 21.10 1.09 -8.66
N ALA A 70 19.93 1.56 -8.21
CA ALA A 70 18.62 1.23 -8.75
C ALA A 70 17.98 2.44 -9.45
N LYS A 71 17.00 2.17 -10.31
CA LYS A 71 16.05 3.16 -10.81
C LYS A 71 14.75 3.06 -10.00
N ALA A 72 14.28 4.18 -9.46
CA ALA A 72 12.98 4.26 -8.81
C ALA A 72 11.86 4.56 -9.81
N VAL A 73 10.69 3.94 -9.61
CA VAL A 73 9.43 4.28 -10.30
C VAL A 73 8.29 4.26 -9.28
N TYR A 74 7.22 5.02 -9.57
CA TYR A 74 6.22 5.35 -8.57
C TYR A 74 4.79 5.02 -9.04
N PRO A 75 3.87 4.62 -8.13
CA PRO A 75 2.48 4.33 -8.47
C PRO A 75 1.68 5.58 -8.89
N PHE A 76 2.19 6.78 -8.61
CA PHE A 76 1.59 8.06 -8.96
C PHE A 76 2.22 8.71 -10.21
N ASP A 77 3.19 8.05 -10.88
CA ASP A 77 3.73 8.49 -12.18
C ASP A 77 2.72 8.26 -13.30
N GLN A 78 2.73 9.16 -14.28
CA GLN A 78 1.92 8.99 -15.50
C GLN A 78 2.82 8.57 -16.68
N PRO A 79 2.37 7.61 -17.51
CA PRO A 79 1.17 6.77 -17.34
C PRO A 79 1.28 5.85 -16.11
N PHE A 80 0.14 5.50 -15.51
CA PHE A 80 0.13 4.65 -14.31
C PHE A 80 0.77 3.28 -14.57
N LEU A 81 1.69 2.92 -13.68
CA LEU A 81 2.37 1.63 -13.72
C LEU A 81 1.54 0.54 -13.00
N PRO A 82 1.64 -0.72 -13.43
CA PRO A 82 0.76 -1.79 -12.98
C PRO A 82 1.20 -2.40 -11.63
N PHE A 83 1.36 -1.56 -10.59
CA PHE A 83 1.83 -1.97 -9.26
C PHE A 83 1.04 -3.13 -8.64
N GLN A 84 -0.28 -3.20 -8.88
CA GLN A 84 -1.08 -4.32 -8.39
C GLN A 84 -0.75 -5.64 -9.11
N GLN A 85 -0.40 -5.59 -10.40
CA GLN A 85 0.05 -6.77 -11.14
C GLN A 85 1.44 -7.21 -10.66
N TRP A 86 2.34 -6.25 -10.44
CA TRP A 86 3.66 -6.50 -9.89
C TRP A 86 3.60 -7.11 -8.48
N ALA A 87 2.68 -6.65 -7.64
CA ALA A 87 2.43 -7.23 -6.32
C ALA A 87 2.03 -8.70 -6.39
N ARG A 88 1.18 -9.06 -7.36
CA ARG A 88 0.81 -10.47 -7.61
C ARG A 88 1.99 -11.28 -8.14
N ALA A 89 2.75 -10.73 -9.09
CA ALA A 89 3.95 -11.39 -9.62
C ALA A 89 5.00 -11.63 -8.53
N ALA A 90 5.10 -10.72 -7.57
CA ALA A 90 5.95 -10.85 -6.39
C ALA A 90 5.40 -11.82 -5.32
N GLY A 91 4.21 -12.37 -5.49
CA GLY A 91 3.58 -13.22 -4.48
C GLY A 91 3.20 -12.48 -3.19
N ALA A 92 3.15 -11.15 -3.23
CA ALA A 92 3.06 -10.29 -2.04
C ALA A 92 1.67 -9.70 -1.80
N GLY A 93 0.69 -10.00 -2.64
CA GLY A 93 -0.64 -9.43 -2.49
C GLY A 93 -1.74 -10.16 -3.22
N HIS A 94 -2.92 -10.13 -2.63
CA HIS A 94 -4.16 -10.67 -3.17
C HIS A 94 -5.21 -9.56 -3.26
N VAL A 95 -6.22 -9.73 -4.10
CA VAL A 95 -7.33 -8.76 -4.17
C VAL A 95 -8.34 -9.06 -3.07
N SER A 96 -8.55 -8.12 -2.16
CA SER A 96 -9.56 -8.25 -1.12
C SER A 96 -10.97 -7.93 -1.64
N PRO A 97 -12.04 -8.32 -0.91
CA PRO A 97 -13.42 -7.93 -1.24
C PRO A 97 -13.67 -6.41 -1.27
N LEU A 98 -12.74 -5.61 -0.75
CA LEU A 98 -12.78 -4.14 -0.81
C LEU A 98 -12.10 -3.57 -2.07
N GLY A 99 -11.62 -4.41 -3.00
CA GLY A 99 -10.84 -3.98 -4.16
C GLY A 99 -9.40 -3.53 -3.87
N LEU A 100 -8.99 -3.53 -2.59
CA LEU A 100 -7.64 -3.21 -2.16
C LEU A 100 -6.76 -4.47 -2.17
N ASN A 101 -5.47 -4.32 -2.45
CA ASN A 101 -4.53 -5.39 -2.20
C ASN A 101 -4.45 -5.69 -0.70
N ILE A 102 -4.53 -6.98 -0.36
CA ILE A 102 -4.32 -7.49 1.00
C ILE A 102 -3.05 -8.31 1.06
N HIS A 103 -2.16 -7.95 1.98
CA HIS A 103 -0.91 -8.67 2.23
C HIS A 103 -1.14 -9.75 3.29
N PRO A 104 -0.55 -10.96 3.18
CA PRO A 104 -0.76 -12.03 4.16
C PRO A 104 -0.38 -11.63 5.60
N ILE A 105 0.65 -10.80 5.78
CA ILE A 105 1.14 -10.34 7.09
C ILE A 105 0.53 -8.99 7.46
N TYR A 106 0.60 -8.02 6.57
CA TYR A 106 0.21 -6.62 6.86
C TYR A 106 -1.29 -6.36 6.68
N GLY A 107 -2.03 -7.33 6.17
CA GLY A 107 -3.45 -7.15 5.89
C GLY A 107 -3.67 -6.01 4.89
N LEU A 108 -4.61 -5.14 5.23
CA LEU A 108 -4.92 -3.92 4.46
C LEU A 108 -4.07 -2.71 4.90
N TRP A 109 -3.11 -2.88 5.84
CA TRP A 109 -2.37 -1.80 6.49
C TRP A 109 -1.01 -1.55 5.86
N HIS A 110 -0.95 -1.68 4.54
CA HIS A 110 0.23 -1.37 3.73
C HIS A 110 -0.17 -0.54 2.49
N ALA A 111 0.82 0.08 1.86
CA ALA A 111 0.65 0.70 0.55
C ALA A 111 1.99 0.69 -0.19
N TYR A 112 1.96 0.38 -1.48
CA TYR A 112 3.12 0.50 -2.36
C TYR A 112 3.46 1.98 -2.53
N ARG A 113 4.75 2.31 -2.36
CA ARG A 113 5.23 3.69 -2.47
C ARG A 113 6.18 3.87 -3.65
N ALA A 114 6.92 2.82 -3.98
CA ALA A 114 7.80 2.78 -5.14
C ALA A 114 8.12 1.33 -5.54
N ALA A 115 8.69 1.18 -6.73
CA ALA A 115 9.45 0.00 -7.10
C ALA A 115 10.89 0.40 -7.41
N LEU A 116 11.84 -0.37 -6.91
CA LEU A 116 13.26 -0.24 -7.22
C LEU A 116 13.62 -1.27 -8.30
N LEU A 117 14.07 -0.78 -9.44
CA LEU A 117 14.46 -1.57 -10.60
C LEU A 117 15.98 -1.68 -10.62
N PHE A 118 16.50 -2.91 -10.55
CA PHE A 118 17.92 -3.17 -10.54
C PHE A 118 18.39 -3.85 -11.84
N PRO A 119 19.55 -3.50 -12.35
CA PRO A 119 20.15 -4.15 -13.53
C PRO A 119 20.79 -5.52 -13.20
N ALA A 120 20.87 -5.86 -11.92
CA ALA A 120 21.40 -7.13 -11.41
C ALA A 120 20.35 -7.92 -10.64
N VAL A 121 20.49 -9.25 -10.62
CA VAL A 121 19.67 -10.16 -9.81
C VAL A 121 20.28 -10.25 -8.41
N PHE A 122 19.44 -10.29 -7.39
CA PHE A 122 19.84 -10.52 -6.01
C PHE A 122 19.42 -11.92 -5.57
N ASP A 123 20.28 -12.56 -4.78
CA ASP A 123 19.97 -13.81 -4.10
C ASP A 123 19.18 -13.49 -2.82
N LEU A 124 17.88 -13.25 -3.00
CA LEU A 124 16.92 -13.10 -1.92
C LEU A 124 16.05 -14.35 -1.83
N PRO A 125 15.60 -14.72 -0.63
CA PRO A 125 14.71 -15.88 -0.47
C PRO A 125 13.51 -15.79 -1.38
N ALA A 126 13.18 -16.87 -2.08
CA ALA A 126 12.00 -16.92 -2.93
C ALA A 126 10.75 -16.54 -2.13
N GLN A 127 9.97 -15.60 -2.66
CA GLN A 127 8.69 -15.26 -2.06
C GLN A 127 7.67 -16.31 -2.51
N SER A 128 7.14 -17.07 -1.57
CA SER A 128 5.99 -17.93 -1.84
C SER A 128 4.73 -17.10 -1.70
N PRO A 129 3.83 -17.11 -2.70
CA PRO A 129 2.49 -16.57 -2.51
C PRO A 129 1.86 -17.32 -1.33
N GLY A 130 1.66 -16.64 -0.23
CA GLY A 130 0.91 -17.19 0.89
C GLY A 130 -0.54 -17.49 0.48
N ALA A 131 -1.24 -18.32 1.25
CA ALA A 131 -2.68 -18.53 1.04
C ALA A 131 -3.41 -17.18 1.03
N HIS A 132 -4.42 -17.07 0.18
CA HIS A 132 -5.22 -15.84 0.09
C HIS A 132 -5.95 -15.58 1.42
N PRO A 133 -5.62 -14.53 2.18
CA PRO A 133 -6.14 -14.34 3.55
C PRO A 133 -7.67 -14.27 3.64
N CYS A 134 -8.34 -13.82 2.56
CA CYS A 134 -9.80 -13.71 2.55
C CYS A 134 -10.53 -15.03 2.29
N GLU A 135 -9.85 -16.09 1.84
CA GLU A 135 -10.49 -17.41 1.65
C GLU A 135 -10.84 -18.05 2.99
N ALA A 136 -9.92 -17.95 3.96
CA ALA A 136 -10.16 -18.46 5.31
C ALA A 136 -10.96 -17.49 6.20
N CYS A 137 -11.28 -16.28 5.73
CA CYS A 137 -11.99 -15.27 6.51
C CYS A 137 -13.50 -15.54 6.51
N ALA A 138 -13.99 -16.17 7.57
CA ALA A 138 -15.42 -16.39 7.76
C ALA A 138 -16.19 -15.07 7.89
N GLY A 139 -17.34 -14.98 7.23
CA GLY A 139 -18.27 -13.85 7.34
C GLY A 139 -17.80 -12.55 6.70
N LYS A 140 -16.56 -12.43 6.26
CA LYS A 140 -16.00 -11.23 5.61
C LYS A 140 -16.49 -9.91 6.26
N PRO A 141 -16.16 -9.64 7.53
CA PRO A 141 -16.73 -8.53 8.30
C PRO A 141 -16.48 -7.16 7.68
N CYS A 142 -15.50 -7.05 6.79
CA CYS A 142 -15.25 -5.84 6.04
C CYS A 142 -16.42 -5.41 5.15
N LEU A 143 -17.22 -6.35 4.62
CA LEU A 143 -18.38 -6.04 3.77
C LEU A 143 -19.55 -5.51 4.58
N SER A 144 -19.80 -6.07 5.79
CA SER A 144 -20.93 -5.66 6.64
C SER A 144 -20.64 -4.41 7.48
N ALA A 145 -19.37 -4.04 7.68
CA ALA A 145 -19.01 -2.92 8.52
C ALA A 145 -19.10 -1.53 7.84
N CYS A 146 -19.32 -1.49 6.53
CA CYS A 146 -19.49 -0.21 5.83
C CYS A 146 -20.86 0.39 6.13
N PRO A 147 -20.96 1.61 6.69
CA PRO A 147 -22.24 2.21 7.07
C PRO A 147 -23.17 2.53 5.90
N VAL A 148 -22.63 2.58 4.69
CA VAL A 148 -23.39 2.85 3.44
C VAL A 148 -23.31 1.69 2.45
N SER A 149 -22.85 0.52 2.89
CA SER A 149 -22.75 -0.69 2.05
C SER A 149 -22.05 -0.46 0.70
N ALA A 150 -21.03 0.42 0.69
CA ALA A 150 -20.32 0.81 -0.53
C ALA A 150 -19.51 -0.35 -1.17
N PHE A 151 -19.41 -1.51 -0.50
CA PHE A 151 -18.67 -2.67 -0.99
C PHE A 151 -19.61 -3.88 -1.05
N ASP A 152 -19.75 -4.50 -2.21
CA ASP A 152 -20.52 -5.73 -2.42
C ASP A 152 -19.62 -6.98 -2.57
N GLY A 153 -18.30 -6.81 -2.47
CA GLY A 153 -17.31 -7.86 -2.66
C GLY A 153 -16.81 -7.97 -4.11
N ARG A 154 -17.38 -7.23 -5.05
CA ARG A 154 -16.98 -7.16 -6.47
C ARG A 154 -16.78 -5.74 -6.93
N LYS A 155 -17.59 -4.81 -6.46
CA LYS A 155 -17.58 -3.39 -6.83
C LYS A 155 -17.41 -2.53 -5.58
N TYR A 156 -16.86 -1.35 -5.81
CA TYR A 156 -16.79 -0.29 -4.84
C TYR A 156 -17.64 0.89 -5.36
N ASP A 157 -18.71 1.21 -4.64
CA ASP A 157 -19.53 2.40 -4.88
C ASP A 157 -18.84 3.61 -4.25
N VAL A 158 -17.97 4.25 -5.06
CA VAL A 158 -17.21 5.43 -4.66
C VAL A 158 -18.14 6.60 -4.38
N ALA A 159 -19.19 6.80 -5.18
CA ALA A 159 -20.13 7.88 -5.02
C ALA A 159 -20.89 7.80 -3.69
N ALA A 160 -21.40 6.62 -3.32
CA ALA A 160 -22.03 6.40 -2.01
C ALA A 160 -21.04 6.67 -0.85
N CYS A 161 -19.78 6.24 -0.99
CA CYS A 161 -18.75 6.50 0.02
C CYS A 161 -18.46 8.00 0.15
N VAL A 162 -18.22 8.71 -0.96
CA VAL A 162 -17.92 10.15 -0.96
C VAL A 162 -19.09 10.96 -0.41
N SER A 163 -20.32 10.63 -0.81
CA SER A 163 -21.53 11.26 -0.26
C SER A 163 -21.59 11.14 1.27
N HIS A 164 -21.29 9.94 1.79
CA HIS A 164 -21.20 9.71 3.25
C HIS A 164 -20.09 10.56 3.89
N LEU A 165 -18.89 10.64 3.26
CA LEU A 165 -17.77 11.40 3.80
C LEU A 165 -17.99 12.93 3.75
N ASN A 166 -18.95 13.42 2.97
CA ASN A 166 -19.33 14.83 2.94
C ASN A 166 -20.20 15.25 4.13
N GLN A 167 -20.78 14.29 4.83
CA GLN A 167 -21.52 14.51 6.06
C GLN A 167 -20.58 14.39 7.27
N LYS A 168 -21.03 14.84 8.46
CA LYS A 168 -20.33 14.56 9.72
C LYS A 168 -20.48 13.07 10.04
N ASN A 169 -19.35 12.34 10.07
CA ASN A 169 -19.37 10.89 10.27
C ASN A 169 -18.06 10.36 10.87
N ASP A 170 -18.13 9.17 11.45
CA ASP A 170 -17.01 8.50 12.09
C ASP A 170 -15.92 8.02 11.12
N CYS A 171 -16.26 7.86 9.81
CA CYS A 171 -15.26 7.41 8.84
C CYS A 171 -14.20 8.47 8.56
N MET A 172 -14.57 9.76 8.59
CA MET A 172 -13.59 10.86 8.48
C MET A 172 -12.70 10.95 9.72
N ASP A 173 -13.29 10.74 10.90
CA ASP A 173 -12.61 10.93 12.17
C ASP A 173 -11.80 9.69 12.58
N GLY A 174 -12.36 8.50 12.41
CA GLY A 174 -11.78 7.23 12.87
C GLY A 174 -11.25 6.31 11.76
N GLY A 175 -11.55 6.62 10.50
CA GLY A 175 -11.14 5.81 9.35
C GLY A 175 -12.23 4.88 8.79
N CYS A 176 -11.93 4.30 7.64
CA CYS A 176 -12.83 3.40 6.93
C CYS A 176 -13.23 2.20 7.81
N LYS A 177 -14.50 2.11 8.19
CA LYS A 177 -15.03 1.03 9.05
C LYS A 177 -14.84 -0.35 8.41
N ALA A 178 -15.03 -0.46 7.09
CA ALA A 178 -14.80 -1.70 6.36
C ALA A 178 -13.33 -2.17 6.49
N ARG A 179 -12.37 -1.25 6.36
CA ARG A 179 -10.94 -1.55 6.52
C ARG A 179 -10.60 -1.95 7.94
N LEU A 180 -11.14 -1.24 8.94
CA LEU A 180 -10.94 -1.51 10.36
C LEU A 180 -11.50 -2.87 10.81
N ALA A 181 -12.56 -3.35 10.17
CA ALA A 181 -13.15 -4.64 10.45
C ALA A 181 -12.32 -5.84 9.97
N CYS A 182 -11.32 -5.61 9.10
CA CYS A 182 -10.45 -6.68 8.61
C CYS A 182 -9.65 -7.29 9.77
N PRO A 183 -9.72 -8.63 10.00
CA PRO A 183 -8.98 -9.28 11.08
C PRO A 183 -7.50 -9.45 10.79
N ILE A 184 -7.08 -9.33 9.52
CA ILE A 184 -5.71 -9.59 9.08
C ILE A 184 -4.84 -8.34 9.28
N GLY A 185 -3.65 -8.52 9.83
CA GLY A 185 -2.66 -7.45 9.98
C GLY A 185 -3.00 -6.40 11.03
N LYS A 186 -3.83 -6.70 12.03
CA LYS A 186 -4.24 -5.74 13.07
C LYS A 186 -3.08 -5.06 13.81
N ALA A 187 -1.96 -5.75 13.97
CA ALA A 187 -0.76 -5.18 14.58
C ALA A 187 -0.16 -4.01 13.77
N TYR A 188 -0.55 -3.87 12.51
CA TYR A 188 -0.11 -2.82 11.59
C TYR A 188 -1.16 -1.75 11.36
N THR A 189 -2.25 -1.75 12.12
CA THR A 189 -3.30 -0.73 11.99
C THR A 189 -2.68 0.68 12.05
N TYR A 190 -3.09 1.52 11.11
CA TYR A 190 -2.62 2.90 11.06
C TYR A 190 -3.09 3.67 12.28
N GLU A 191 -2.24 4.55 12.78
CA GLU A 191 -2.61 5.49 13.83
C GLU A 191 -3.61 6.54 13.33
N LEU A 192 -4.33 7.14 14.26
CA LEU A 192 -5.40 8.08 13.95
C LEU A 192 -4.96 9.23 13.02
N PRO A 193 -3.81 9.90 13.22
CA PRO A 193 -3.37 10.96 12.31
C PRO A 193 -3.14 10.48 10.88
N GLN A 194 -2.55 9.28 10.71
CA GLN A 194 -2.34 8.66 9.41
C GLN A 194 -3.66 8.28 8.75
N THR A 195 -4.56 7.70 9.52
CA THR A 195 -5.89 7.30 9.05
C THR A 195 -6.67 8.51 8.53
N GLN A 196 -6.72 9.58 9.31
CA GLN A 196 -7.38 10.83 8.94
C GLN A 196 -6.72 11.50 7.73
N PHE A 197 -5.39 11.45 7.62
CA PHE A 197 -4.67 11.94 6.44
C PHE A 197 -5.15 11.24 5.18
N HIS A 198 -5.21 9.89 5.19
CA HIS A 198 -5.66 9.12 4.03
C HIS A 198 -7.14 9.32 3.71
N MET A 199 -8.01 9.46 4.72
CA MET A 199 -9.43 9.73 4.49
C MET A 199 -9.64 11.11 3.84
N ARG A 200 -8.91 12.13 4.27
CA ARG A 200 -8.93 13.47 3.64
C ARG A 200 -8.41 13.43 2.20
N ALA A 201 -7.30 12.73 1.96
CA ALA A 201 -6.73 12.57 0.62
C ALA A 201 -7.70 11.85 -0.33
N PHE A 202 -8.33 10.76 0.13
CA PHE A 202 -9.35 10.04 -0.65
C PHE A 202 -10.53 10.95 -1.00
N LYS A 203 -11.10 11.65 -0.01
CA LYS A 203 -12.22 12.58 -0.24
C LYS A 203 -11.84 13.67 -1.24
N ALA A 204 -10.64 14.25 -1.15
CA ALA A 204 -10.17 15.29 -2.05
C ALA A 204 -9.98 14.79 -3.49
N ALA A 205 -9.49 13.55 -3.66
CA ALA A 205 -9.27 12.94 -4.97
C ALA A 205 -10.57 12.61 -5.73
N HIS A 206 -11.69 12.43 -5.01
CA HIS A 206 -12.98 12.01 -5.57
C HIS A 206 -14.09 13.05 -5.39
N LYS A 207 -13.74 14.33 -5.23
CA LYS A 207 -14.72 15.43 -5.00
C LYS A 207 -15.71 15.63 -6.14
N ASP A 208 -15.33 15.22 -7.35
CA ASP A 208 -16.12 15.44 -8.58
C ASP A 208 -16.97 14.18 -8.96
N GLU A 209 -17.04 13.16 -8.09
CA GLU A 209 -17.83 11.93 -8.32
C GLU A 209 -19.24 11.98 -7.71
N LEU A 210 -19.77 13.18 -7.45
CA LEU A 210 -21.11 13.42 -6.88
C LEU A 210 -22.11 13.83 -7.96
#